data_b449d8925e0ff3d76d3c25750473ef47
#
_entry.id   b449d8925e0ff3d76d3c25750473ef47
#
_cell.length_a   1.000
_cell.length_b   1.000
_cell.length_c   1.000
_cell.angle_alpha   90.00
_cell.angle_beta   90.00
_cell.angle_gamma   90.00
#
_symmetry.space_group_name_H-M   'P 1'
#
loop_
_entity.id
_entity.type
_entity.pdbx_description
1 polymer ?
#
loop_
_entity_poly.entity_id
_entity_poly.type
_entity_poly.pdbx_seq_one_letter_code
_entity_poly.pdbx_strand_id
1 'polypeptide(L)'
;MWDQRYSETGFAYGTEPNDFLKSAYAHIPEGGHVLCLAEGEGRNAVFLALQGYQVTAVDQSAVGLDKAQALATKNGVNITTIVADLADFDFGTQAWDGIVSIFAHVPASLRRALHTQVVTSLRDDGIFILEAYTLRHIEMQGVGGPP
;
A
#
# COMPACT_ATOMS: atom_id res chain seq x y z
N MET A 1 -15.55 -5.36 -10.57
CA MET A 1 -15.16 -4.10 -11.23
C MET A 1 -13.65 -3.96 -11.34
N TRP A 2 -12.93 -4.02 -10.23
CA TRP A 2 -11.47 -3.93 -10.27
C TRP A 2 -10.83 -5.15 -10.91
N ASP A 3 -11.37 -6.37 -10.68
CA ASP A 3 -10.88 -7.58 -11.35
C ASP A 3 -11.00 -7.47 -12.86
N GLN A 4 -12.13 -6.93 -13.36
CA GLN A 4 -12.32 -6.75 -14.78
C GLN A 4 -11.26 -5.81 -15.36
N ARG A 5 -10.96 -4.72 -14.67
CA ARG A 5 -9.95 -3.76 -15.09
C ARG A 5 -8.56 -4.39 -15.14
N TYR A 6 -8.21 -5.15 -14.11
CA TYR A 6 -6.89 -5.77 -14.01
C TYR A 6 -6.73 -7.01 -14.87
N SER A 7 -7.81 -7.60 -15.37
CA SER A 7 -7.74 -8.78 -16.23
C SER A 7 -7.35 -8.46 -17.67
N GLU A 8 -7.31 -7.18 -18.05
CA GLU A 8 -6.90 -6.78 -19.39
C GLU A 8 -5.41 -7.07 -19.59
N THR A 9 -5.01 -7.27 -20.86
CA THR A 9 -3.62 -7.50 -21.21
C THR A 9 -2.77 -6.28 -20.80
N GLY A 10 -1.65 -6.54 -20.12
CA GLY A 10 -0.78 -5.49 -19.61
C GLY A 10 -1.23 -5.00 -18.25
N PHE A 11 -0.72 -3.84 -17.84
CA PHE A 11 -0.97 -3.25 -16.52
C PHE A 11 -1.79 -1.97 -16.69
N ALA A 12 -2.91 -1.88 -15.96
CA ALA A 12 -3.85 -0.76 -16.08
C ALA A 12 -3.20 0.60 -15.81
N TYR A 13 -2.25 0.65 -14.87
CA TYR A 13 -1.57 1.89 -14.45
C TYR A 13 -0.08 1.88 -14.79
N GLY A 14 0.37 0.96 -15.64
CA GLY A 14 1.78 0.79 -15.96
C GLY A 14 2.55 0.05 -14.88
N THR A 15 3.86 -0.01 -15.02
CA THR A 15 4.73 -0.75 -14.09
C THR A 15 5.62 0.17 -13.26
N GLU A 16 5.61 1.48 -13.53
CA GLU A 16 6.40 2.45 -12.79
C GLU A 16 5.70 2.82 -11.49
N PRO A 17 6.44 3.05 -10.40
CA PRO A 17 5.84 3.46 -9.15
C PRO A 17 5.25 4.86 -9.24
N ASN A 18 4.38 5.19 -8.30
CA ASN A 18 3.79 6.51 -8.14
C ASN A 18 4.88 7.54 -7.82
N ASP A 19 4.82 8.72 -8.45
CA ASP A 19 5.85 9.76 -8.28
C ASP A 19 5.93 10.28 -6.85
N PHE A 20 4.78 10.43 -6.18
CA PHE A 20 4.77 10.86 -4.79
C PHE A 20 5.46 9.84 -3.90
N LEU A 21 5.19 8.56 -4.12
CA LEU A 21 5.85 7.48 -3.37
C LEU A 21 7.36 7.51 -3.60
N LYS A 22 7.81 7.72 -4.84
CA LYS A 22 9.24 7.82 -5.15
C LYS A 22 9.91 8.94 -4.36
N SER A 23 9.20 10.02 -4.10
CA SER A 23 9.76 11.16 -3.36
C SER A 23 9.67 10.97 -1.84
N ALA A 24 8.76 10.13 -1.37
CA ALA A 24 8.41 10.06 0.05
C ALA A 24 8.91 8.80 0.77
N TYR A 25 9.20 7.73 0.04
CA TYR A 25 9.45 6.42 0.67
C TYR A 25 10.62 6.43 1.65
N ALA A 26 11.60 7.30 1.43
CA ALA A 26 12.79 7.35 2.29
C ALA A 26 12.48 7.78 3.72
N HIS A 27 11.28 8.30 3.99
CA HIS A 27 10.83 8.58 5.36
C HIS A 27 10.54 7.29 6.15
N ILE A 28 10.27 6.18 5.46
CA ILE A 28 10.05 4.89 6.12
C ILE A 28 11.39 4.33 6.57
N PRO A 29 11.51 3.84 7.82
CA PRO A 29 12.76 3.25 8.29
C PRO A 29 13.31 2.19 7.34
N GLU A 30 14.59 2.26 7.05
CA GLU A 30 15.26 1.39 6.09
C GLU A 30 15.11 -0.08 6.46
N GLY A 31 14.78 -0.92 5.47
CA GLY A 31 14.61 -2.37 5.67
C GLY A 31 13.34 -2.74 6.43
N GLY A 32 12.46 -1.79 6.71
CA GLY A 32 11.27 -2.02 7.52
C GLY A 32 10.17 -2.82 6.82
N HIS A 33 9.15 -3.16 7.61
CA HIS A 33 7.96 -3.85 7.14
C HIS A 33 6.95 -2.81 6.64
N VAL A 34 6.54 -2.90 5.39
CA VAL A 34 5.62 -1.95 4.76
C VAL A 34 4.35 -2.67 4.32
N LEU A 35 3.21 -2.07 4.65
CA LEU A 35 1.90 -2.53 4.21
C LEU A 35 1.40 -1.59 3.12
N CYS A 36 1.09 -2.13 1.96
CA CYS A 36 0.51 -1.38 0.85
C CYS A 36 -0.98 -1.71 0.73
N LEU A 37 -1.82 -0.69 0.87
CA LEU A 37 -3.27 -0.84 0.87
C LEU A 37 -3.85 -0.62 -0.53
N ALA A 38 -4.78 -1.48 -0.93
CA ALA A 38 -5.45 -1.41 -2.22
C ALA A 38 -4.43 -1.31 -3.36
N GLU A 39 -3.46 -2.21 -3.34
CA GLU A 39 -2.25 -2.12 -4.16
C GLU A 39 -2.49 -2.43 -5.64
N GLY A 40 -3.46 -3.25 -5.95
CA GLY A 40 -3.75 -3.63 -7.32
C GLY A 40 -2.62 -4.44 -7.95
N GLU A 41 -2.05 -3.91 -9.04
CA GLU A 41 -1.08 -4.66 -9.87
C GLU A 41 0.36 -4.62 -9.33
N GLY A 42 0.60 -3.95 -8.22
CA GLY A 42 1.86 -4.10 -7.48
C GLY A 42 2.99 -3.16 -7.86
N ARG A 43 2.76 -2.16 -8.71
CA ARG A 43 3.85 -1.25 -9.13
C ARG A 43 4.54 -0.57 -7.96
N ASN A 44 3.79 -0.16 -6.95
CA ASN A 44 4.35 0.50 -5.76
C ASN A 44 4.97 -0.51 -4.81
N ALA A 45 4.31 -1.65 -4.59
CA ALA A 45 4.83 -2.70 -3.72
C ALA A 45 6.16 -3.24 -4.23
N VAL A 46 6.27 -3.50 -5.54
CA VAL A 46 7.50 -4.00 -6.14
C VAL A 46 8.61 -2.96 -6.05
N PHE A 47 8.28 -1.67 -6.29
CA PHE A 47 9.26 -0.60 -6.13
C PHE A 47 9.83 -0.60 -4.70
N LEU A 48 8.97 -0.69 -3.68
CA LEU A 48 9.43 -0.70 -2.29
C LEU A 48 10.28 -1.93 -1.97
N ALA A 49 9.89 -3.10 -2.49
CA ALA A 49 10.69 -4.31 -2.32
C ALA A 49 12.08 -4.16 -2.95
N LEU A 50 12.17 -3.48 -4.09
CA LEU A 50 13.45 -3.18 -4.74
C LEU A 50 14.32 -2.24 -3.89
N GLN A 51 13.71 -1.43 -3.04
CA GLN A 51 14.43 -0.55 -2.12
C GLN A 51 14.85 -1.25 -0.83
N GLY A 52 14.54 -2.54 -0.70
CA GLY A 52 14.97 -3.34 0.45
C GLY A 52 13.93 -3.53 1.55
N TYR A 53 12.71 -3.04 1.37
CA TYR A 53 11.64 -3.23 2.36
C TYR A 53 11.02 -4.60 2.26
N GLN A 54 10.47 -5.08 3.39
CA GLN A 54 9.63 -6.27 3.44
C GLN A 54 8.20 -5.83 3.23
N VAL A 55 7.60 -6.20 2.08
CA VAL A 55 6.34 -5.62 1.64
C VAL A 55 5.22 -6.63 1.69
N THR A 56 4.08 -6.19 2.23
CA THR A 56 2.81 -6.91 2.17
C THR A 56 1.81 -6.04 1.41
N ALA A 57 1.22 -6.58 0.37
CA ALA A 57 0.24 -5.89 -0.46
C ALA A 57 -1.14 -6.49 -0.24
N VAL A 58 -2.13 -5.65 0.04
CA VAL A 58 -3.51 -6.06 0.28
C VAL A 58 -4.42 -5.44 -0.77
N ASP A 59 -5.27 -6.26 -1.37
CA ASP A 59 -6.26 -5.79 -2.34
C ASP A 59 -7.43 -6.76 -2.40
N GLN A 60 -8.58 -6.29 -2.85
CA GLN A 60 -9.74 -7.14 -3.08
C GLN A 60 -9.59 -7.99 -4.35
N SER A 61 -8.74 -7.56 -5.29
CA SER A 61 -8.60 -8.20 -6.58
C SER A 61 -7.52 -9.27 -6.57
N ALA A 62 -7.93 -10.53 -6.62
CA ALA A 62 -6.99 -11.63 -6.79
C ALA A 62 -6.22 -11.52 -8.12
N VAL A 63 -6.91 -11.09 -9.19
CA VAL A 63 -6.28 -10.92 -10.51
C VAL A 63 -5.18 -9.85 -10.43
N GLY A 64 -5.46 -8.72 -9.78
CA GLY A 64 -4.47 -7.66 -9.62
C GLY A 64 -3.26 -8.15 -8.83
N LEU A 65 -3.48 -8.86 -7.74
CA LEU A 65 -2.38 -9.38 -6.92
C LEU A 65 -1.58 -10.47 -7.60
N ASP A 66 -2.19 -11.27 -8.49
CA ASP A 66 -1.46 -12.22 -9.32
C ASP A 66 -0.49 -11.49 -10.27
N LYS A 67 -0.92 -10.36 -10.84
CA LYS A 67 -0.04 -9.51 -11.65
C LYS A 67 1.07 -8.90 -10.80
N ALA A 68 0.77 -8.52 -9.57
CA ALA A 68 1.77 -8.00 -8.64
C ALA A 68 2.85 -9.03 -8.34
N GLN A 69 2.47 -10.29 -8.11
CA GLN A 69 3.43 -11.37 -7.91
C GLN A 69 4.28 -11.62 -9.16
N ALA A 70 3.67 -11.58 -10.33
CA ALA A 70 4.40 -11.76 -11.59
C ALA A 70 5.42 -10.62 -11.78
N LEU A 71 5.04 -9.39 -11.47
CA LEU A 71 5.95 -8.23 -11.55
C LEU A 71 7.09 -8.36 -10.56
N ALA A 72 6.81 -8.80 -9.34
CA ALA A 72 7.86 -9.03 -8.32
C ALA A 72 8.85 -10.07 -8.80
N THR A 73 8.38 -11.19 -9.32
CA THR A 73 9.23 -12.27 -9.85
C THR A 73 10.11 -11.75 -11.00
N LYS A 74 9.52 -10.98 -11.91
CA LYS A 74 10.25 -10.39 -13.03
C LYS A 74 11.38 -9.49 -12.57
N ASN A 75 11.22 -8.83 -11.44
CA ASN A 75 12.21 -7.91 -10.88
C ASN A 75 13.12 -8.56 -9.84
N GLY A 76 12.99 -9.86 -9.61
CA GLY A 76 13.86 -10.60 -8.69
C GLY A 76 13.61 -10.30 -7.22
N VAL A 77 12.43 -9.85 -6.86
CA VAL A 77 12.06 -9.56 -5.47
C VAL A 77 10.85 -10.36 -5.04
N ASN A 78 10.64 -10.45 -3.73
CA ASN A 78 9.50 -11.15 -3.14
C ASN A 78 8.60 -10.15 -2.44
N ILE A 79 7.29 -10.32 -2.61
CA ILE A 79 6.28 -9.59 -1.85
C ILE A 79 5.26 -10.61 -1.30
N THR A 80 4.61 -10.24 -0.20
CA THR A 80 3.49 -11.01 0.33
C THR A 80 2.20 -10.36 -0.16
N THR A 81 1.27 -11.15 -0.67
CA THR A 81 -0.01 -10.63 -1.14
C THR A 81 -1.16 -11.25 -0.35
N ILE A 82 -2.15 -10.43 -0.01
CA ILE A 82 -3.33 -10.85 0.74
C ILE A 82 -4.57 -10.32 0.02
N VAL A 83 -5.45 -11.24 -0.37
CA VAL A 83 -6.75 -10.86 -0.95
C VAL A 83 -7.71 -10.59 0.19
N ALA A 84 -8.10 -9.35 0.37
CA ALA A 84 -9.02 -8.96 1.45
C ALA A 84 -9.66 -7.62 1.16
N ASP A 85 -10.86 -7.45 1.71
CA ASP A 85 -11.50 -6.14 1.78
C ASP A 85 -10.89 -5.39 2.97
N LEU A 86 -10.53 -4.12 2.79
CA LEU A 86 -9.93 -3.33 3.87
C LEU A 86 -10.86 -3.20 5.09
N ALA A 87 -12.17 -3.33 4.90
CA ALA A 87 -13.13 -3.31 6.00
C ALA A 87 -12.94 -4.50 6.94
N ASP A 88 -12.43 -5.62 6.44
CA ASP A 88 -12.30 -6.88 7.17
C ASP A 88 -10.86 -7.24 7.48
N PHE A 89 -9.89 -6.50 6.95
CA PHE A 89 -8.47 -6.82 7.11
C PHE A 89 -8.00 -6.49 8.53
N ASP A 90 -7.31 -7.44 9.14
CA ASP A 90 -6.68 -7.23 10.45
C ASP A 90 -5.30 -6.62 10.27
N PHE A 91 -5.15 -5.35 10.63
CA PHE A 91 -3.90 -4.62 10.51
C PHE A 91 -2.85 -5.03 11.56
N GLY A 92 -3.28 -5.63 12.67
CA GLY A 92 -2.39 -5.91 13.79
C GLY A 92 -2.12 -4.68 14.66
N THR A 93 -1.16 -4.81 15.56
CA THR A 93 -0.78 -3.73 16.49
C THR A 93 0.72 -3.54 16.42
N GLN A 94 1.18 -2.33 16.17
CA GLN A 94 2.61 -2.01 16.04
C GLN A 94 3.36 -3.01 15.16
N ALA A 95 2.77 -3.33 14.02
CA ALA A 95 3.27 -4.36 13.10
C ALA A 95 4.06 -3.78 11.92
N TRP A 96 3.87 -2.50 11.61
CA TRP A 96 4.36 -1.92 10.36
C TRP A 96 5.24 -0.71 10.60
N ASP A 97 6.34 -0.63 9.86
CA ASP A 97 7.23 0.54 9.83
C ASP A 97 6.72 1.59 8.84
N GLY A 98 5.97 1.15 7.85
CA GLY A 98 5.32 2.03 6.89
C GLY A 98 3.99 1.47 6.43
N ILE A 99 3.04 2.35 6.18
CA ILE A 99 1.78 2.00 5.54
C ILE A 99 1.59 2.96 4.38
N VAL A 100 1.32 2.42 3.19
CA VAL A 100 1.20 3.19 1.96
C VAL A 100 -0.22 3.03 1.41
N SER A 101 -0.88 4.16 1.17
CA SER A 101 -2.20 4.18 0.56
C SER A 101 -2.20 5.22 -0.57
N ILE A 102 -2.10 4.74 -1.80
CA ILE A 102 -2.03 5.60 -2.98
C ILE A 102 -3.32 5.42 -3.79
N PHE A 103 -4.16 6.44 -3.78
CA PHE A 103 -5.44 6.45 -4.51
C PHE A 103 -6.37 5.29 -4.18
N ALA A 104 -6.31 4.77 -2.95
CA ALA A 104 -7.24 3.74 -2.52
C ALA A 104 -8.66 4.32 -2.44
N HIS A 105 -9.63 3.62 -3.06
CA HIS A 105 -11.01 4.02 -3.03
C HIS A 105 -11.68 3.46 -1.78
N VAL A 106 -11.86 4.33 -0.78
CA VAL A 106 -12.46 3.95 0.50
C VAL A 106 -13.70 4.81 0.74
N PRO A 107 -14.86 4.19 0.99
CA PRO A 107 -16.05 4.97 1.35
C PRO A 107 -15.81 5.86 2.57
N ALA A 108 -16.40 7.05 2.58
CA ALA A 108 -16.22 7.99 3.68
C ALA A 108 -16.60 7.37 5.04
N SER A 109 -17.62 6.53 5.07
CA SER A 109 -18.05 5.86 6.29
C SER A 109 -16.99 4.92 6.88
N LEU A 110 -16.08 4.42 6.06
CA LEU A 110 -15.03 3.50 6.49
C LEU A 110 -13.71 4.22 6.76
N ARG A 111 -13.52 5.41 6.21
CA ARG A 111 -12.23 6.10 6.23
C ARG A 111 -11.71 6.35 7.64
N ARG A 112 -12.59 6.79 8.55
CA ARG A 112 -12.19 7.09 9.94
C ARG A 112 -11.73 5.82 10.67
N ALA A 113 -12.46 4.73 10.48
CA ALA A 113 -12.11 3.46 11.10
C ALA A 113 -10.76 2.96 10.58
N LEU A 114 -10.48 3.13 9.28
CA LEU A 114 -9.20 2.75 8.71
C LEU A 114 -8.06 3.59 9.27
N HIS A 115 -8.26 4.91 9.42
CA HIS A 115 -7.24 5.77 10.02
C HIS A 115 -6.89 5.32 11.44
N THR A 116 -7.88 4.97 12.24
CA THR A 116 -7.63 4.47 13.59
C THR A 116 -6.80 3.19 13.55
N GLN A 117 -7.13 2.27 12.66
CA GLN A 117 -6.37 1.04 12.52
C GLN A 117 -4.94 1.29 12.03
N VAL A 118 -4.76 2.22 11.09
CA VAL A 118 -3.43 2.60 10.62
C VAL A 118 -2.57 3.09 11.77
N VAL A 119 -3.07 4.04 12.56
CA VAL A 119 -2.32 4.61 13.69
C VAL A 119 -1.96 3.52 14.71
N THR A 120 -2.91 2.64 15.05
CA THR A 120 -2.67 1.58 16.02
C THR A 120 -1.67 0.54 15.51
N SER A 121 -1.67 0.28 14.21
CA SER A 121 -0.83 -0.76 13.61
C SER A 121 0.57 -0.30 13.25
N LEU A 122 0.83 1.01 13.23
CA LEU A 122 2.17 1.54 13.00
C LEU A 122 3.02 1.40 14.25
N ARG A 123 4.31 1.10 14.04
CA ARG A 123 5.32 1.18 15.11
C ARG A 123 5.58 2.65 15.45
N ASP A 124 6.26 2.88 16.58
CA ASP A 124 6.45 4.24 17.12
C ASP A 124 7.07 5.21 16.12
N ASP A 125 8.02 4.74 15.30
CA ASP A 125 8.66 5.57 14.28
C ASP A 125 8.06 5.31 12.90
N GLY A 126 6.89 4.68 12.84
CA GLY A 126 6.24 4.32 11.59
C GLY A 126 5.71 5.52 10.83
N ILE A 127 5.70 5.40 9.52
CA ILE A 127 5.29 6.47 8.60
C ILE A 127 4.07 6.01 7.78
N PHE A 128 3.07 6.86 7.71
CA PHE A 128 1.93 6.65 6.83
C PHE A 128 2.06 7.57 5.61
N ILE A 129 2.16 6.98 4.44
CA ILE A 129 2.20 7.71 3.17
C ILE A 129 0.84 7.61 2.51
N LEU A 130 0.18 8.74 2.36
CA LEU A 130 -1.16 8.80 1.78
C LEU A 130 -1.16 9.77 0.60
N GLU A 131 -1.63 9.30 -0.55
CA GLU A 131 -1.99 10.16 -1.66
C GLU A 131 -3.44 9.89 -2.06
N ALA A 132 -4.26 10.92 -2.02
CA ALA A 132 -5.62 10.89 -2.54
C ALA A 132 -5.69 11.81 -3.76
N TYR A 133 -6.81 11.81 -4.47
CA TYR A 133 -6.93 12.58 -5.70
C TYR A 133 -6.71 14.08 -5.52
N THR A 134 -6.98 14.62 -4.33
CA THR A 134 -6.88 16.06 -4.06
C THR A 134 -5.80 16.42 -3.05
N LEU A 135 -5.22 15.46 -2.35
CA LEU A 135 -4.28 15.73 -1.26
C LEU A 135 -3.10 14.77 -1.32
N ARG A 136 -1.92 15.28 -0.92
CA ARG A 136 -0.72 14.49 -0.73
C ARG A 136 -0.22 14.73 0.67
N HIS A 137 -0.06 13.65 1.45
CA HIS A 137 0.34 13.74 2.84
C HIS A 137 1.35 12.68 3.21
N ILE A 138 2.30 13.10 4.06
CA ILE A 138 3.12 12.16 4.82
C ILE A 138 2.71 12.37 6.26
N GLU A 139 2.25 11.31 6.91
CA GLU A 139 1.79 11.38 8.28
C GLU A 139 2.65 10.49 9.16
N MET A 140 3.09 11.05 10.27
CA MET A 140 3.79 10.28 11.28
C MET A 140 2.80 9.81 12.32
N GLN A 141 3.12 8.71 12.98
CA GLN A 141 2.27 8.20 14.03
C GLN A 141 2.04 9.26 15.12
N GLY A 142 0.80 9.37 15.56
CA GLY A 142 0.42 10.35 16.56
C GLY A 142 0.07 11.72 16.00
N VAL A 143 0.27 11.92 14.70
CA VAL A 143 -0.15 13.16 14.02
C VAL A 143 -1.50 12.92 13.37
N GLY A 144 -2.45 13.82 13.60
CA GLY A 144 -3.76 13.68 13.02
C GLY A 144 -3.73 13.69 11.51
N GLY A 145 -4.46 12.78 10.88
CA GLY A 145 -4.52 12.68 9.46
C GLY A 145 -5.59 13.58 8.85
N PRO A 146 -5.56 13.74 7.51
CA PRO A 146 -6.63 14.45 6.82
C PRO A 146 -7.93 13.68 6.90
N PRO A 147 -9.05 14.36 6.83
CA PRO A 147 -10.35 13.71 6.85
C PRO A 147 -10.58 12.83 5.62
#